data_cb6eb1700a233dbdd21eea0036f3e4d3
#
_entry.id   cb6eb1700a233dbdd21eea0036f3e4d3
#
_cell.length_a   1.000
_cell.length_b   1.000
_cell.length_c   1.000
_cell.angle_alpha   90.00
_cell.angle_beta   90.00
_cell.angle_gamma   90.00
#
_symmetry.space_group_name_H-M   'P 1'
#
loop_
_entity.id
_entity.type
_entity.pdbx_description
1 polymer ?
#
loop_
_entity_poly.entity_id
_entity_poly.type
_entity_poly.pdbx_seq_one_letter_code
_entity_poly.pdbx_strand_id
1 'polypeptide(L)'
;VPRPAGCGAVPTASSRAPAKLPTSAPAVTTSKTRKESVSVPTISQLVRNGRKPRITKVKAPAMRKIWNSLDQRQTPIPGAPQKRGVCLQVRTMTPKKPNSALRKIARVRLSNQMEVTAYIPGIGHNLQEHSVVLVRGGRVKDLPSVKYHIIRGTLDTAGVRDRKQGRSKYGAKATAQLPGQKK
;
A
#
# COMPACT_ATOMS: atom_id res chain seq x y z
N VAL A 1 47.45 15.27 -41.64
CA VAL A 1 48.28 14.32 -42.39
C VAL A 1 49.33 13.77 -41.43
N PRO A 2 49.67 12.49 -41.36
CA PRO A 2 49.04 11.25 -41.82
C PRO A 2 48.80 10.22 -40.67
N ARG A 3 48.00 9.21 -40.99
CA ARG A 3 47.90 7.93 -40.24
C ARG A 3 49.25 7.16 -40.38
N PRO A 4 49.46 6.22 -39.48
CA PRO A 4 49.66 4.87 -39.98
C PRO A 4 48.83 3.76 -39.27
N ALA A 5 48.59 2.74 -40.08
CA ALA A 5 47.99 1.48 -39.80
C ALA A 5 48.87 0.60 -38.90
N GLY A 6 48.25 -0.21 -38.07
CA GLY A 6 48.88 -1.30 -37.31
C GLY A 6 47.90 -2.44 -37.16
N CYS A 7 48.04 -3.44 -38.03
CA CYS A 7 47.43 -4.76 -37.91
C CYS A 7 47.99 -5.47 -36.68
N GLY A 8 47.15 -5.94 -35.77
CA GLY A 8 47.52 -6.80 -34.64
C GLY A 8 46.58 -7.99 -34.54
N ALA A 9 47.15 -9.14 -34.71
CA ALA A 9 46.60 -10.48 -34.88
C ALA A 9 45.55 -10.91 -33.87
N VAL A 10 44.58 -11.67 -34.36
CA VAL A 10 43.57 -12.43 -33.61
C VAL A 10 44.21 -13.69 -33.02
N PRO A 11 44.17 -13.97 -31.73
CA PRO A 11 44.51 -15.27 -31.22
C PRO A 11 43.34 -16.25 -31.36
N THR A 12 43.64 -17.37 -31.98
CA THR A 12 42.90 -18.57 -32.23
C THR A 12 42.23 -19.16 -30.97
N ALA A 13 41.01 -19.62 -31.14
CA ALA A 13 40.20 -20.35 -30.17
C ALA A 13 40.92 -21.63 -29.63
N SER A 14 41.12 -21.68 -28.32
CA SER A 14 41.42 -22.91 -27.59
C SER A 14 40.10 -23.63 -27.26
N SER A 15 39.98 -24.83 -27.78
CA SER A 15 38.89 -25.78 -27.54
C SER A 15 38.87 -26.21 -26.09
N ARG A 16 37.92 -25.69 -25.30
CA ARG A 16 37.65 -26.17 -23.95
C ARG A 16 36.55 -27.19 -23.99
N ALA A 17 36.84 -28.42 -23.60
CA ALA A 17 35.89 -29.52 -23.50
C ALA A 17 34.66 -29.21 -22.65
N PRO A 18 33.46 -29.77 -22.96
CA PRO A 18 32.27 -29.52 -22.20
C PRO A 18 32.30 -30.15 -20.82
N ALA A 19 32.17 -29.32 -19.78
CA ALA A 19 32.04 -29.77 -18.43
C ALA A 19 30.74 -30.55 -18.26
N LYS A 20 30.82 -31.80 -17.78
CA LYS A 20 29.68 -32.64 -17.38
C LYS A 20 28.85 -31.91 -16.32
N LEU A 21 27.59 -31.66 -16.65
CA LEU A 21 26.56 -31.21 -15.69
C LEU A 21 26.31 -32.35 -14.68
N PRO A 22 26.26 -32.05 -13.39
CA PRO A 22 25.80 -33.05 -12.42
C PRO A 22 24.28 -33.18 -12.52
N THR A 23 23.85 -34.32 -13.05
CA THR A 23 22.45 -34.77 -13.01
C THR A 23 22.15 -35.26 -11.60
N SER A 24 21.75 -34.41 -10.71
CA SER A 24 21.05 -34.78 -9.47
C SER A 24 19.77 -33.97 -9.38
N ALA A 25 18.66 -34.58 -9.73
CA ALA A 25 17.34 -34.06 -9.46
C ALA A 25 17.18 -33.87 -7.95
N PRO A 26 16.69 -32.72 -7.47
CA PRO A 26 16.37 -32.60 -6.06
C PRO A 26 15.21 -33.54 -5.75
N ALA A 27 15.44 -34.43 -4.79
CA ALA A 27 14.39 -35.27 -4.21
C ALA A 27 13.25 -34.40 -3.76
N VAL A 28 12.09 -34.59 -4.35
CA VAL A 28 10.83 -34.00 -3.89
C VAL A 28 10.55 -34.57 -2.51
N THR A 29 10.92 -33.81 -1.50
CA THR A 29 10.54 -34.08 -0.12
C THR A 29 9.04 -33.84 -0.02
N THR A 30 8.24 -34.88 -0.20
CA THR A 30 6.82 -34.88 0.13
C THR A 30 6.69 -34.51 1.61
N SER A 31 6.35 -33.28 1.88
CA SER A 31 5.98 -32.82 3.21
C SER A 31 4.74 -33.60 3.63
N LYS A 32 4.97 -34.64 4.48
CA LYS A 32 3.93 -35.40 5.13
C LYS A 32 3.05 -34.43 5.90
N THR A 33 1.88 -34.11 5.36
CA THR A 33 0.87 -33.26 6.01
C THR A 33 0.47 -33.98 7.29
N ARG A 34 1.10 -33.61 8.39
CA ARG A 34 0.73 -34.04 9.72
C ARG A 34 -0.67 -33.46 9.97
N LYS A 35 -1.69 -34.31 9.87
CA LYS A 35 -3.02 -33.98 10.34
C LYS A 35 -2.89 -33.75 11.84
N GLU A 36 -2.73 -32.51 12.26
CA GLU A 36 -2.78 -32.13 13.66
C GLU A 36 -4.20 -32.41 14.13
N SER A 37 -4.36 -33.50 14.89
CA SER A 37 -5.58 -33.72 15.66
C SER A 37 -5.73 -32.52 16.60
N VAL A 38 -6.76 -31.73 16.38
CA VAL A 38 -7.10 -30.60 17.25
C VAL A 38 -7.56 -31.19 18.58
N SER A 39 -6.61 -31.47 19.47
CA SER A 39 -6.93 -31.86 20.82
C SER A 39 -7.42 -30.64 21.59
N VAL A 40 -8.61 -30.66 22.09
CA VAL A 40 -9.15 -29.61 22.95
C VAL A 40 -8.34 -29.61 24.25
N PRO A 41 -7.69 -28.51 24.64
CA PRO A 41 -6.86 -28.43 25.82
C PRO A 41 -7.74 -28.60 27.09
N THR A 42 -7.25 -29.37 28.07
CA THR A 42 -7.89 -29.52 29.35
C THR A 42 -7.78 -28.23 30.19
N ILE A 43 -8.62 -28.07 31.20
CA ILE A 43 -8.62 -26.92 32.11
C ILE A 43 -7.22 -26.72 32.74
N SER A 44 -6.61 -27.81 33.22
CA SER A 44 -5.27 -27.78 33.81
C SER A 44 -4.19 -27.30 32.81
N GLN A 45 -4.29 -27.66 31.53
CA GLN A 45 -3.41 -27.17 30.49
C GLN A 45 -3.60 -25.67 30.20
N LEU A 46 -4.86 -25.18 30.26
CA LEU A 46 -5.16 -23.76 30.05
C LEU A 46 -4.74 -22.89 31.23
N VAL A 47 -4.74 -23.43 32.46
CA VAL A 47 -4.23 -22.74 33.65
C VAL A 47 -2.71 -22.57 33.55
N ARG A 48 -1.99 -23.60 33.12
CA ARG A 48 -0.50 -23.52 32.92
C ARG A 48 -0.11 -22.68 31.71
N ASN A 49 -0.80 -22.85 30.60
CA ASN A 49 -0.54 -22.16 29.34
C ASN A 49 -1.82 -21.46 28.87
N GLY A 50 -2.01 -20.20 29.27
CA GLY A 50 -3.13 -19.38 28.83
C GLY A 50 -3.22 -19.30 27.30
N ARG A 51 -4.42 -19.07 26.78
CA ARG A 51 -4.63 -18.88 25.33
C ARG A 51 -3.90 -17.63 24.86
N LYS A 52 -3.01 -17.79 23.88
CA LYS A 52 -2.34 -16.64 23.23
C LYS A 52 -3.30 -15.98 22.24
N PRO A 53 -3.44 -14.65 22.25
CA PRO A 53 -4.27 -13.94 21.28
C PRO A 53 -3.72 -14.17 19.86
N ARG A 54 -4.63 -14.34 18.91
CA ARG A 54 -4.25 -14.53 17.51
C ARG A 54 -3.61 -13.26 16.97
N ILE A 55 -2.40 -13.37 16.39
CA ILE A 55 -1.72 -12.25 15.75
C ILE A 55 -2.57 -11.79 14.56
N THR A 56 -3.08 -10.57 14.62
CA THR A 56 -3.86 -9.98 13.54
C THR A 56 -2.94 -9.46 12.43
N LYS A 57 -3.22 -9.86 11.19
CA LYS A 57 -2.49 -9.35 10.02
C LYS A 57 -2.74 -7.85 9.84
N VAL A 58 -1.71 -7.15 9.44
CA VAL A 58 -1.79 -5.69 9.19
C VAL A 58 -2.72 -5.40 8.03
N LYS A 59 -3.74 -4.57 8.29
CA LYS A 59 -4.75 -4.19 7.27
C LYS A 59 -4.24 -3.16 6.26
N ALA A 60 -3.26 -2.34 6.61
CA ALA A 60 -2.69 -1.27 5.78
C ALA A 60 -1.15 -1.38 5.68
N PRO A 61 -0.62 -2.29 4.85
CA PRO A 61 0.81 -2.57 4.79
C PRO A 61 1.67 -1.37 4.35
N ALA A 62 1.16 -0.49 3.50
CA ALA A 62 1.90 0.69 3.04
C ALA A 62 2.23 1.69 4.16
N MET A 63 1.49 1.68 5.28
CA MET A 63 1.77 2.54 6.43
C MET A 63 2.92 2.02 7.30
N ARG A 64 3.35 0.77 7.11
CA ARG A 64 4.41 0.11 7.89
C ARG A 64 5.73 -0.04 7.15
N LYS A 65 5.90 0.62 6.03
CA LYS A 65 7.13 0.56 5.23
C LYS A 65 7.65 1.95 4.98
N ILE A 66 8.98 2.12 5.07
CA ILE A 66 9.70 3.32 4.66
C ILE A 66 10.68 2.95 3.54
N TRP A 67 10.99 3.90 2.70
CA TRP A 67 12.01 3.75 1.67
C TRP A 67 13.36 4.18 2.24
N ASN A 68 14.35 3.29 2.20
CA ASN A 68 15.73 3.62 2.50
C ASN A 68 16.46 3.94 1.18
N SER A 69 16.95 5.17 1.05
CA SER A 69 17.61 5.64 -0.17
C SER A 69 19.01 5.04 -0.36
N LEU A 70 19.70 4.72 0.74
CA LEU A 70 21.03 4.12 0.68
C LEU A 70 20.97 2.68 0.18
N ASP A 71 20.13 1.88 0.82
CA ASP A 71 19.98 0.45 0.48
C ASP A 71 19.00 0.22 -0.68
N GLN A 72 18.33 1.27 -1.18
CA GLN A 72 17.30 1.21 -2.22
C GLN A 72 16.22 0.14 -1.98
N ARG A 73 15.87 -0.08 -0.71
CA ARG A 73 14.88 -1.08 -0.29
C ARG A 73 13.86 -0.54 0.69
N GLN A 74 12.75 -1.26 0.80
CA GLN A 74 11.70 -0.94 1.76
C GLN A 74 12.02 -1.59 3.12
N THR A 75 12.16 -0.76 4.15
CA THR A 75 12.39 -1.21 5.53
C THR A 75 11.08 -1.21 6.32
N PRO A 76 10.77 -2.24 7.12
CA PRO A 76 9.60 -2.26 7.98
C PRO A 76 9.78 -1.30 9.16
N ILE A 77 8.70 -0.60 9.52
CA ILE A 77 8.61 0.29 10.69
C ILE A 77 7.39 -0.09 11.55
N PRO A 78 7.32 0.29 12.82
CA PRO A 78 6.17 -0.01 13.69
C PRO A 78 4.83 0.46 13.09
N GLY A 79 4.84 1.56 12.36
CA GLY A 79 3.71 2.10 11.61
C GLY A 79 3.70 3.62 11.64
N ALA A 80 2.99 4.22 10.68
CA ALA A 80 2.73 5.65 10.63
C ALA A 80 1.23 5.86 10.52
N PRO A 81 0.65 6.85 11.23
CA PRO A 81 -0.78 7.11 11.15
C PRO A 81 -1.19 7.61 9.76
N GLN A 82 -0.31 8.36 9.11
CA GLN A 82 -0.55 8.99 7.81
C GLN A 82 0.74 9.02 6.99
N LYS A 83 0.61 9.10 5.67
CA LYS A 83 1.72 9.32 4.74
C LYS A 83 1.32 10.28 3.63
N ARG A 84 2.26 11.15 3.26
CA ARG A 84 2.13 12.02 2.09
C ARG A 84 2.32 11.22 0.81
N GLY A 85 1.59 11.59 -0.23
CA GLY A 85 1.74 11.01 -1.56
C GLY A 85 1.30 11.98 -2.64
N VAL A 86 1.55 11.60 -3.88
CA VAL A 86 1.18 12.36 -5.09
C VAL A 86 0.15 11.53 -5.86
N CYS A 87 -0.92 12.15 -6.32
CA CYS A 87 -1.92 11.52 -7.15
C CYS A 87 -1.34 11.23 -8.54
N LEU A 88 -1.36 9.97 -8.96
CA LEU A 88 -0.99 9.57 -10.32
C LEU A 88 -2.19 9.60 -11.25
N GLN A 89 -3.35 9.19 -10.75
CA GLN A 89 -4.60 9.14 -11.52
C GLN A 89 -5.80 9.29 -10.61
N VAL A 90 -6.79 10.03 -11.04
CA VAL A 90 -8.08 10.16 -10.36
C VAL A 90 -9.16 9.54 -11.24
N ARG A 91 -9.94 8.61 -10.69
CA ARG A 91 -10.98 7.87 -11.41
C ARG A 91 -12.16 7.48 -10.53
N THR A 92 -13.16 6.89 -11.13
CA THR A 92 -14.31 6.31 -10.43
C THR A 92 -14.22 4.79 -10.43
N MET A 93 -14.86 4.15 -9.45
CA MET A 93 -14.93 2.70 -9.33
C MET A 93 -16.32 2.28 -8.88
N THR A 94 -16.85 1.22 -9.49
CA THR A 94 -18.11 0.62 -9.07
C THR A 94 -17.93 -0.22 -7.80
N PRO A 95 -18.89 -0.18 -6.86
CA PRO A 95 -18.83 -0.99 -5.66
C PRO A 95 -19.18 -2.45 -5.95
N LYS A 96 -19.04 -3.29 -4.91
CA LYS A 96 -19.50 -4.67 -4.94
C LYS A 96 -21.03 -4.75 -4.90
N LYS A 97 -21.59 -5.82 -5.46
CA LYS A 97 -23.00 -6.18 -5.23
C LYS A 97 -23.26 -6.30 -3.71
N PRO A 98 -24.38 -5.85 -3.16
CA PRO A 98 -25.59 -5.38 -3.86
C PRO A 98 -25.59 -3.87 -4.21
N ASN A 99 -24.54 -3.12 -3.88
CA ASN A 99 -24.50 -1.66 -4.06
C ASN A 99 -24.16 -1.26 -5.49
N SER A 100 -24.70 -0.11 -5.93
CA SER A 100 -24.39 0.49 -7.22
C SER A 100 -24.15 1.99 -7.03
N ALA A 101 -23.02 2.49 -7.51
CA ALA A 101 -22.64 3.90 -7.50
C ALA A 101 -21.32 4.10 -8.27
N LEU A 102 -20.93 5.35 -8.51
CA LEU A 102 -19.61 5.72 -9.01
C LEU A 102 -18.78 6.32 -7.87
N ARG A 103 -18.03 5.49 -7.17
CA ARG A 103 -17.19 5.91 -6.04
C ARG A 103 -15.91 6.56 -6.55
N LYS A 104 -15.56 7.72 -5.99
CA LYS A 104 -14.35 8.46 -6.38
C LYS A 104 -13.13 7.87 -5.68
N ILE A 105 -12.12 7.50 -6.46
CA ILE A 105 -10.86 6.93 -5.99
C ILE A 105 -9.69 7.64 -6.67
N ALA A 106 -8.53 7.64 -6.02
CA ALA A 106 -7.29 8.09 -6.61
C ALA A 106 -6.19 7.02 -6.44
N ARG A 107 -5.38 6.84 -7.46
CA ARG A 107 -4.14 6.08 -7.38
C ARG A 107 -3.05 7.04 -6.93
N VAL A 108 -2.43 6.76 -5.80
CA VAL A 108 -1.48 7.65 -5.13
C VAL A 108 -0.15 6.94 -4.94
N ARG A 109 0.93 7.60 -5.34
CA ARG A 109 2.30 7.19 -5.02
C ARG A 109 2.72 7.84 -3.71
N LEU A 110 2.95 7.02 -2.70
CA LEU A 110 3.35 7.48 -1.38
C LEU A 110 4.84 7.83 -1.31
N SER A 111 5.25 8.52 -0.26
CA SER A 111 6.65 8.88 0.02
C SER A 111 7.58 7.66 0.17
N ASN A 112 7.04 6.46 0.43
CA ASN A 112 7.78 5.20 0.45
C ASN A 112 7.79 4.48 -0.91
N GLN A 113 7.48 5.19 -2.00
CA GLN A 113 7.43 4.70 -3.38
C GLN A 113 6.40 3.60 -3.66
N MET A 114 5.54 3.28 -2.69
CA MET A 114 4.44 2.35 -2.90
C MET A 114 3.25 3.06 -3.55
N GLU A 115 2.69 2.43 -4.57
CA GLU A 115 1.44 2.87 -5.18
C GLU A 115 0.25 2.22 -4.47
N VAL A 116 -0.71 3.03 -4.09
CA VAL A 116 -1.92 2.59 -3.40
C VAL A 116 -3.17 3.23 -4.01
N THR A 117 -4.27 2.49 -3.98
CA THR A 117 -5.57 3.05 -4.32
C THR A 117 -6.23 3.57 -3.06
N ALA A 118 -6.53 4.85 -3.01
CA ALA A 118 -7.17 5.53 -1.89
C ALA A 118 -8.55 6.06 -2.27
N TYR A 119 -9.48 5.98 -1.32
CA TYR A 119 -10.84 6.51 -1.48
C TYR A 119 -10.87 8.00 -1.15
N ILE A 120 -11.59 8.77 -1.95
CA ILE A 120 -11.84 10.20 -1.71
C ILE A 120 -13.19 10.34 -1.02
N PRO A 121 -13.23 10.64 0.30
CA PRO A 121 -14.51 10.75 1.03
C PRO A 121 -15.20 12.08 0.75
N GLY A 122 -16.52 12.09 0.85
CA GLY A 122 -17.36 13.27 0.73
C GLY A 122 -17.87 13.51 -0.68
N ILE A 123 -18.63 14.60 -0.84
CA ILE A 123 -19.25 15.02 -2.10
C ILE A 123 -18.31 16.03 -2.78
N GLY A 124 -18.02 15.79 -4.06
CA GLY A 124 -17.14 16.65 -4.84
C GLY A 124 -15.67 16.60 -4.39
N HIS A 125 -14.77 16.88 -5.27
CA HIS A 125 -13.34 17.02 -4.98
C HIS A 125 -12.68 17.90 -6.04
N ASN A 126 -11.53 18.47 -5.68
CA ASN A 126 -10.68 19.28 -6.56
C ASN A 126 -9.37 18.58 -6.97
N LEU A 127 -9.24 17.28 -6.67
CA LEU A 127 -8.02 16.54 -6.95
C LEU A 127 -7.87 16.28 -8.44
N GLN A 128 -6.64 16.51 -8.91
CA GLN A 128 -6.18 16.23 -10.26
C GLN A 128 -4.92 15.37 -10.21
N GLU A 129 -4.37 15.04 -11.36
CA GLU A 129 -3.05 14.43 -11.44
C GLU A 129 -1.99 15.36 -10.83
N HIS A 130 -0.98 14.78 -10.21
CA HIS A 130 0.10 15.46 -9.49
C HIS A 130 -0.29 16.22 -8.22
N SER A 131 -1.57 16.24 -7.81
CA SER A 131 -1.97 16.82 -6.52
C SER A 131 -1.31 16.08 -5.36
N VAL A 132 -0.77 16.84 -4.42
CA VAL A 132 -0.17 16.30 -3.20
C VAL A 132 -1.27 16.04 -2.18
N VAL A 133 -1.33 14.82 -1.65
CA VAL A 133 -2.38 14.38 -0.74
C VAL A 133 -1.82 13.71 0.50
N LEU A 134 -2.58 13.76 1.59
CA LEU A 134 -2.31 13.04 2.81
C LEU A 134 -3.23 11.81 2.87
N VAL A 135 -2.61 10.63 3.01
CA VAL A 135 -3.31 9.34 3.01
C VAL A 135 -3.24 8.70 4.38
N ARG A 136 -4.36 8.16 4.85
CA ARG A 136 -4.47 7.36 6.08
C ARG A 136 -4.90 5.93 5.78
N GLY A 137 -4.60 5.02 6.68
CA GLY A 137 -5.16 3.67 6.66
C GLY A 137 -6.67 3.67 6.93
N GLY A 138 -7.33 2.68 6.41
CA GLY A 138 -8.77 2.46 6.58
C GLY A 138 -9.35 1.79 5.34
N ARG A 139 -9.91 0.60 5.52
CA ARG A 139 -10.51 -0.15 4.41
C ARG A 139 -11.90 0.39 4.10
N VAL A 140 -12.24 0.49 2.81
CA VAL A 140 -13.60 0.70 2.34
C VAL A 140 -14.25 -0.65 2.12
N LYS A 141 -15.29 -0.97 2.91
CA LYS A 141 -15.98 -2.26 2.83
C LYS A 141 -16.66 -2.48 1.47
N ASP A 142 -17.12 -1.41 0.88
CA ASP A 142 -17.87 -1.38 -0.38
C ASP A 142 -17.00 -1.60 -1.63
N LEU A 143 -15.73 -1.19 -1.59
CA LEU A 143 -14.82 -1.25 -2.72
C LEU A 143 -13.80 -2.39 -2.58
N PRO A 144 -13.59 -3.21 -3.63
CA PRO A 144 -12.54 -4.21 -3.62
C PRO A 144 -11.15 -3.54 -3.62
N SER A 145 -10.20 -4.13 -2.89
CA SER A 145 -8.79 -3.73 -2.85
C SER A 145 -8.48 -2.33 -2.30
N VAL A 146 -9.47 -1.50 -1.96
CA VAL A 146 -9.26 -0.16 -1.40
C VAL A 146 -9.11 -0.23 0.11
N LYS A 147 -7.88 0.04 0.60
CA LYS A 147 -7.49 -0.06 2.02
C LYS A 147 -7.10 1.29 2.63
N TYR A 148 -7.21 2.38 1.89
CA TYR A 148 -6.72 3.70 2.26
C TYR A 148 -7.76 4.78 1.97
N HIS A 149 -7.70 5.88 2.73
CA HIS A 149 -8.51 7.06 2.52
C HIS A 149 -7.64 8.29 2.39
N ILE A 150 -8.05 9.23 1.55
CA ILE A 150 -7.48 10.58 1.49
C ILE A 150 -8.11 11.44 2.58
N ILE A 151 -7.30 12.24 3.25
CA ILE A 151 -7.75 13.18 4.29
C ILE A 151 -8.13 14.48 3.61
N ARG A 152 -9.38 14.92 3.83
CA ARG A 152 -9.92 16.17 3.29
C ARG A 152 -9.44 17.38 4.11
N GLY A 153 -9.29 18.53 3.42
CA GLY A 153 -8.88 19.77 4.07
C GLY A 153 -7.39 19.86 4.41
N THR A 154 -6.54 19.01 3.82
CA THR A 154 -5.11 19.00 4.04
C THR A 154 -4.38 19.02 2.70
N LEU A 155 -3.23 19.71 2.65
CA LEU A 155 -2.43 19.87 1.43
C LEU A 155 -3.32 20.38 0.27
N ASP A 156 -3.27 19.75 -0.89
CA ASP A 156 -4.03 20.18 -2.07
C ASP A 156 -5.49 19.71 -2.05
N THR A 157 -5.91 18.94 -1.04
CA THR A 157 -7.27 18.43 -0.94
C THR A 157 -8.18 19.44 -0.25
N ALA A 158 -9.10 20.06 -0.98
CA ALA A 158 -10.11 20.97 -0.38
C ALA A 158 -11.04 20.20 0.57
N GLY A 159 -11.52 20.88 1.61
CA GLY A 159 -12.61 20.38 2.44
C GLY A 159 -13.93 20.25 1.65
N VAL A 160 -14.90 19.54 2.20
CA VAL A 160 -16.24 19.47 1.61
C VAL A 160 -16.98 20.77 1.89
N ARG A 161 -17.48 21.42 0.83
CA ARG A 161 -18.23 22.67 0.95
C ARG A 161 -19.56 22.45 1.67
N ASP A 162 -20.04 23.45 2.38
CA ASP A 162 -21.35 23.52 3.03
C ASP A 162 -21.70 22.37 3.99
N ARG A 163 -20.70 21.61 4.43
CA ARG A 163 -20.90 20.50 5.34
C ARG A 163 -21.00 20.98 6.79
N LYS A 164 -22.17 20.75 7.41
CA LYS A 164 -22.45 21.16 8.79
C LYS A 164 -22.16 20.07 9.82
N GLN A 165 -22.41 18.79 9.52
CA GLN A 165 -22.22 17.67 10.43
C GLN A 165 -20.93 16.90 10.12
N GLY A 166 -20.23 16.44 11.16
CA GLY A 166 -19.00 15.65 11.02
C GLY A 166 -17.85 16.40 10.32
N ARG A 167 -17.78 17.70 10.49
CA ARG A 167 -16.87 18.61 9.78
C ARG A 167 -15.41 18.19 9.81
N SER A 168 -14.90 17.76 10.95
CA SER A 168 -13.51 17.33 11.12
C SER A 168 -13.14 16.14 10.23
N LYS A 169 -14.09 15.23 9.95
CA LYS A 169 -13.86 14.08 9.05
C LYS A 169 -13.73 14.50 7.58
N TYR A 170 -14.27 15.67 7.22
CA TYR A 170 -14.34 16.14 5.82
C TYR A 170 -13.61 17.47 5.60
N GLY A 171 -12.83 17.91 6.59
CA GLY A 171 -12.01 19.10 6.46
C GLY A 171 -12.80 20.40 6.29
N ALA A 172 -14.08 20.43 6.69
CA ALA A 172 -14.91 21.62 6.62
C ALA A 172 -14.67 22.52 7.84
N LYS A 173 -14.32 23.78 7.60
CA LYS A 173 -14.20 24.79 8.66
C LYS A 173 -15.58 25.18 9.20
N ALA A 174 -15.63 25.64 10.45
CA ALA A 174 -16.84 26.28 10.96
C ALA A 174 -17.12 27.53 10.13
N THR A 175 -18.35 27.66 9.62
CA THR A 175 -18.80 28.95 9.09
C THR A 175 -18.83 29.92 10.28
N ALA A 176 -18.01 30.97 10.24
CA ALA A 176 -18.13 32.04 11.21
C ALA A 176 -19.54 32.56 11.13
N GLN A 177 -20.35 32.35 12.17
CA GLN A 177 -21.64 33.06 12.28
C GLN A 177 -21.25 34.51 12.48
N LEU A 178 -21.62 35.34 11.50
CA LEU A 178 -21.55 36.78 11.69
C LEU A 178 -22.35 37.10 12.98
N PRO A 179 -21.80 37.88 13.92
CA PRO A 179 -22.52 38.26 15.13
C PRO A 179 -23.75 39.06 14.70
N GLY A 180 -24.95 38.48 14.86
CA GLY A 180 -26.21 39.14 14.52
C GLY A 180 -27.33 38.28 13.96
N GLN A 181 -27.09 37.07 13.48
CA GLN A 181 -28.14 36.15 13.03
C GLN A 181 -28.47 35.13 14.11
N LYS A 182 -29.17 35.56 15.16
CA LYS A 182 -30.02 34.64 15.97
C LYS A 182 -31.29 34.38 15.17
N LYS A 183 -31.54 33.11 14.87
CA LYS A 183 -32.89 32.64 14.50
C LYS A 183 -33.74 32.53 15.73
#